data_0006afc7dbcd1fd658330fb385e00d1b
#
_entry.id   0006afc7dbcd1fd658330fb385e00d1b
#
_cell.length_a   1.000
_cell.length_b   1.000
_cell.length_c   1.000
_cell.angle_alpha   90.00
_cell.angle_beta   90.00
_cell.angle_gamma   90.00
#
_symmetry.space_group_name_H-M   'P 1'
#
loop_
_entity.id
_entity.type
_entity.pdbx_description
1 polymer ?
#
loop_
_entity_poly.entity_id
_entity_poly.type
_entity_poly.pdbx_seq_one_letter_code
_entity_poly.pdbx_strand_id
1 'polypeptide(L)'
;MVRLRLPSATCLLGLTWATLALQSRGFGAFSVVKPGGIDDVLVTEDNTMTGTFHGNKTRVVHQHRNARRADDQAALTLELVNLYNAKQTINAYVTGLDGSNRVVFVRADGSMVYPSSGGSETPVLIKESVAIPLTNSSQRMPLPTALYGGRVWFAEGPLQFYMVKTPCGDGMVQPSVMNLRDPSAAINWSFAELTYTRERSVFANISYVDFVGLILSMALKQRNNRGTQSIRGLDTDAVTKICSGMIDQSDTDGFPWSRLCVADDTGTPIRVLSPNSYGTINPGDFGQYWDGYVDRVWEQYRQTPLVINTQSAAGQVECRVSPNNTLLCGGGDNRGYDKPSAHDIWGCNSGPFERLPDDNGVHVAVIPRLCAAFVRSTLLLSGGDVQPRLNASHYYRDASASHYSRLIHELELEGRGYAFPYDDVNPEGEADASGVVASGEPETLTVYVGVPPK
;
A
#
# COMPACT_ATOMS: atom_id res chain seq x y z
N MET A 1 -9.92 8.27 -6.24
CA MET A 1 -10.51 7.33 -5.25
C MET A 1 -10.96 8.14 -4.03
N VAL A 2 -12.25 8.20 -3.73
CA VAL A 2 -12.74 8.91 -2.55
C VAL A 2 -12.51 8.00 -1.34
N ARG A 3 -11.42 8.20 -0.60
CA ARG A 3 -11.33 7.65 0.75
C ARG A 3 -12.34 8.41 1.61
N LEU A 4 -13.47 7.79 1.92
CA LEU A 4 -14.35 8.26 2.99
C LEU A 4 -13.55 8.21 4.30
N ARG A 5 -12.99 9.35 4.68
CA ARG A 5 -12.42 9.55 6.01
C ARG A 5 -13.58 9.83 6.99
N LEU A 6 -13.70 8.97 7.97
CA LEU A 6 -14.28 9.37 9.25
C LEU A 6 -13.38 10.44 9.87
N PRO A 7 -13.91 11.40 10.65
CA PRO A 7 -13.10 12.45 11.24
C PRO A 7 -12.01 11.80 12.10
N SER A 8 -10.75 12.00 11.70
CA SER A 8 -9.59 11.56 12.45
C SER A 8 -9.46 12.43 13.71
N ALA A 9 -9.79 11.86 14.87
CA ALA A 9 -9.15 12.30 16.08
C ALA A 9 -7.67 11.97 15.95
N THR A 10 -6.82 13.00 15.83
CA THR A 10 -5.36 12.83 15.71
C THR A 10 -4.83 12.24 17.01
N CYS A 11 -4.55 10.96 17.02
CA CYS A 11 -3.89 10.27 18.10
C CYS A 11 -2.38 10.45 17.93
N LEU A 12 -1.79 11.41 18.64
CA LEU A 12 -0.35 11.60 18.71
C LEU A 12 0.27 10.55 19.64
N LEU A 13 0.94 9.56 19.05
CA LEU A 13 1.83 8.65 19.78
C LEU A 13 3.20 9.32 19.94
N GLY A 14 3.62 9.53 21.19
CA GLY A 14 4.97 10.00 21.50
C GLY A 14 6.02 8.93 21.19
N LEU A 15 6.88 9.20 20.23
CA LEU A 15 7.98 8.33 19.80
C LEU A 15 9.20 8.51 20.71
N THR A 16 9.67 7.42 21.31
CA THR A 16 11.04 7.31 21.83
C THR A 16 11.91 6.62 20.79
N TRP A 17 12.83 7.35 20.18
CA TRP A 17 13.81 6.85 19.21
C TRP A 17 14.93 6.08 19.89
N ALA A 18 15.08 4.81 19.57
CA ALA A 18 16.31 4.06 19.84
C ALA A 18 17.10 3.93 18.53
N THR A 19 18.17 4.71 18.41
CA THR A 19 19.12 4.65 17.30
C THR A 19 20.01 3.43 17.42
N LEU A 20 19.87 2.45 16.53
CA LEU A 20 20.86 1.40 16.30
C LEU A 20 21.59 1.70 14.98
N ALA A 21 22.80 2.26 15.08
CA ALA A 21 23.70 2.41 13.95
C ALA A 21 24.40 1.06 13.69
N LEU A 22 24.17 0.48 12.50
CA LEU A 22 25.03 -0.56 11.93
C LEU A 22 25.72 0.00 10.70
N GLN A 23 27.01 0.32 10.86
CA GLN A 23 27.88 0.60 9.71
C GLN A 23 28.39 -0.73 9.13
N SER A 24 28.05 -1.00 7.86
CA SER A 24 28.90 -1.80 6.98
C SER A 24 28.84 -1.20 5.58
N ARG A 25 29.89 -0.55 5.17
CA ARG A 25 30.08 -0.12 3.78
C ARG A 25 30.48 -1.33 2.93
N GLY A 26 29.53 -1.78 2.12
CA GLY A 26 29.72 -2.73 1.04
C GLY A 26 28.55 -2.56 0.10
N PHE A 27 28.75 -1.87 -1.03
CA PHE A 27 27.75 -1.78 -2.09
C PHE A 27 27.52 -3.21 -2.62
N GLY A 28 26.27 -3.72 -2.53
CA GLY A 28 25.88 -5.00 -3.13
C GLY A 28 25.23 -6.04 -2.23
N ALA A 29 25.04 -5.79 -0.94
CA ALA A 29 24.38 -6.77 -0.06
C ALA A 29 22.90 -6.43 0.14
N PHE A 30 22.01 -7.42 0.02
CA PHE A 30 20.62 -7.34 0.43
C PHE A 30 20.47 -7.08 1.93
N SER A 31 19.38 -6.47 2.33
CA SER A 31 18.98 -6.42 3.73
C SER A 31 18.58 -7.84 4.18
N VAL A 32 19.16 -8.35 5.26
CA VAL A 32 18.91 -9.73 5.74
C VAL A 32 18.05 -9.68 6.99
N VAL A 33 16.96 -10.44 7.00
CA VAL A 33 16.06 -10.57 8.15
C VAL A 33 16.72 -11.33 9.31
N LYS A 34 16.39 -10.91 10.53
CA LYS A 34 16.83 -11.55 11.79
C LYS A 34 15.67 -11.57 12.78
N PRO A 35 14.63 -12.40 12.53
CA PRO A 35 13.44 -12.41 13.35
C PRO A 35 13.76 -12.49 14.85
N GLY A 36 13.12 -11.61 15.61
CA GLY A 36 13.24 -11.54 17.05
C GLY A 36 12.01 -12.08 17.79
N GLY A 37 11.79 -11.60 18.98
CA GLY A 37 10.65 -11.95 19.82
C GLY A 37 9.64 -10.82 19.96
N ILE A 38 8.78 -10.94 20.99
CA ILE A 38 7.76 -9.94 21.28
C ILE A 38 8.35 -8.55 21.60
N ASP A 39 9.56 -8.51 22.16
CA ASP A 39 10.25 -7.26 22.47
C ASP A 39 10.77 -6.53 21.23
N ASP A 40 10.77 -7.20 20.08
CA ASP A 40 11.15 -6.63 18.79
C ASP A 40 9.92 -6.17 17.97
N VAL A 41 8.71 -6.30 18.50
CA VAL A 41 7.50 -5.81 17.86
C VAL A 41 7.44 -4.29 17.99
N LEU A 42 7.54 -3.59 16.86
CA LEU A 42 7.40 -2.14 16.80
C LEU A 42 5.92 -1.78 16.61
N VAL A 43 5.44 -0.81 17.38
CA VAL A 43 4.10 -0.23 17.24
C VAL A 43 4.24 1.12 16.56
N THR A 44 3.78 1.23 15.33
CA THR A 44 3.82 2.45 14.53
C THR A 44 2.43 2.75 13.95
N GLU A 45 2.22 3.97 13.48
CA GLU A 45 0.97 4.32 12.77
C GLU A 45 0.79 3.49 11.49
N ASP A 46 1.89 3.18 10.79
CA ASP A 46 1.86 2.46 9.51
C ASP A 46 1.44 0.99 9.67
N ASN A 47 1.82 0.35 10.78
CA ASN A 47 1.51 -1.07 11.01
C ASN A 47 0.40 -1.31 12.04
N THR A 48 -0.22 -0.27 12.59
CA THR A 48 -1.24 -0.41 13.64
C THR A 48 -2.62 0.02 13.13
N MET A 49 -3.49 -0.95 12.93
CA MET A 49 -4.90 -0.70 12.62
C MET A 49 -5.64 -0.36 13.90
N THR A 50 -6.04 0.90 14.08
CA THR A 50 -6.74 1.36 15.28
C THR A 50 -8.25 1.28 15.11
N GLY A 51 -8.91 0.60 16.05
CA GLY A 51 -10.35 0.48 16.13
C GLY A 51 -10.93 0.89 17.48
N THR A 52 -12.24 0.88 17.58
CA THR A 52 -12.96 1.20 18.83
C THR A 52 -12.74 0.10 19.86
N PHE A 53 -12.44 0.50 21.11
CA PHE A 53 -12.36 -0.42 22.23
C PHE A 53 -13.71 -1.11 22.48
N HIS A 54 -13.71 -2.43 22.64
CA HIS A 54 -14.93 -3.22 22.78
C HIS A 54 -14.97 -4.11 24.04
N GLY A 55 -14.04 -3.89 24.97
CA GLY A 55 -13.96 -4.61 26.25
C GLY A 55 -12.64 -5.37 26.44
N ASN A 56 -12.40 -5.86 27.65
CA ASN A 56 -11.11 -6.45 28.06
C ASN A 56 -10.92 -7.91 27.66
N LYS A 57 -11.83 -8.49 26.90
CA LYS A 57 -11.76 -9.91 26.49
C LYS A 57 -12.03 -10.06 24.99
N THR A 58 -11.25 -10.91 24.37
CA THR A 58 -11.53 -11.38 23.01
C THR A 58 -12.90 -12.04 22.93
N ARG A 59 -13.65 -11.76 21.88
CA ARG A 59 -14.97 -12.36 21.61
C ARG A 59 -14.97 -13.05 20.26
N VAL A 60 -15.62 -14.22 20.23
CA VAL A 60 -15.92 -14.94 18.98
C VAL A 60 -17.41 -14.88 18.73
N VAL A 61 -17.81 -14.42 17.56
CA VAL A 61 -19.21 -14.35 17.14
C VAL A 61 -19.43 -15.34 16.01
N HIS A 62 -20.23 -16.36 16.24
CA HIS A 62 -20.66 -17.31 15.24
C HIS A 62 -21.90 -16.80 14.51
N GLN A 63 -21.95 -16.95 13.19
CA GLN A 63 -23.19 -16.70 12.46
C GLN A 63 -24.22 -17.78 12.82
N HIS A 64 -25.32 -17.37 13.44
CA HIS A 64 -26.46 -18.27 13.56
C HIS A 64 -27.08 -18.50 12.18
N ARG A 65 -27.20 -19.76 11.75
CA ARG A 65 -27.82 -20.18 10.49
C ARG A 65 -29.29 -19.71 10.34
N ASN A 66 -29.91 -19.13 11.38
CA ASN A 66 -31.31 -18.73 11.41
C ASN A 66 -31.57 -17.27 10.97
N ALA A 67 -30.58 -16.50 10.55
CA ALA A 67 -30.80 -15.17 9.97
C ALA A 67 -31.19 -15.24 8.47
N ARG A 68 -31.95 -16.26 8.08
CA ARG A 68 -32.69 -16.29 6.81
C ARG A 68 -34.01 -15.57 6.97
N ARG A 69 -33.98 -14.25 7.15
CA ARG A 69 -35.14 -13.38 6.87
C ARG A 69 -34.69 -11.95 6.64
N ALA A 70 -35.15 -11.41 5.52
CA ALA A 70 -35.11 -10.01 5.12
C ALA A 70 -33.73 -9.46 4.74
N ASP A 71 -33.14 -9.92 3.67
CA ASP A 71 -32.65 -9.13 2.55
C ASP A 71 -32.11 -10.09 1.47
N ASP A 72 -32.76 -10.11 0.31
CA ASP A 72 -32.55 -11.12 -0.76
C ASP A 72 -31.25 -10.93 -1.54
N GLN A 73 -30.36 -10.07 -1.09
CA GLN A 73 -29.01 -9.94 -1.65
C GLN A 73 -28.02 -10.77 -0.81
N ALA A 74 -27.51 -11.84 -1.39
CA ALA A 74 -26.52 -12.70 -0.74
C ALA A 74 -25.26 -11.88 -0.38
N ALA A 75 -24.62 -12.19 0.76
CA ALA A 75 -23.35 -11.62 1.17
C ALA A 75 -22.27 -11.82 0.08
N LEU A 76 -21.25 -10.95 0.06
CA LEU A 76 -20.08 -11.15 -0.80
C LEU A 76 -19.45 -12.51 -0.46
N THR A 77 -19.18 -13.32 -1.49
CA THR A 77 -18.33 -14.51 -1.34
C THR A 77 -16.88 -14.10 -1.52
N LEU A 78 -16.05 -14.41 -0.55
CA LEU A 78 -14.60 -14.35 -0.71
C LEU A 78 -14.09 -15.75 -1.07
N GLU A 79 -13.30 -15.86 -2.14
CA GLU A 79 -12.67 -17.10 -2.57
C GLU A 79 -11.16 -16.90 -2.57
N LEU A 80 -10.46 -17.73 -1.77
CA LEU A 80 -9.02 -17.71 -1.60
C LEU A 80 -8.44 -18.89 -2.35
N VAL A 81 -7.55 -18.64 -3.32
CA VAL A 81 -7.04 -19.69 -4.21
C VAL A 81 -5.52 -19.74 -4.11
N ASN A 82 -4.99 -20.93 -3.84
CA ASN A 82 -3.56 -21.19 -3.85
C ASN A 82 -3.15 -21.80 -5.21
N LEU A 83 -2.49 -21.02 -6.04
CA LEU A 83 -1.85 -21.44 -7.30
C LEU A 83 -0.33 -21.56 -7.15
N TYR A 84 0.18 -21.21 -5.97
CA TYR A 84 1.59 -21.22 -5.66
C TYR A 84 2.01 -22.61 -5.18
N ASN A 85 2.98 -23.20 -5.85
CA ASN A 85 3.50 -24.53 -5.49
C ASN A 85 4.53 -24.39 -4.36
N ALA A 86 4.08 -23.94 -3.19
CA ALA A 86 4.93 -23.70 -2.04
C ALA A 86 5.36 -25.02 -1.39
N LYS A 87 6.60 -25.08 -0.92
CA LYS A 87 7.09 -26.14 -0.05
C LYS A 87 6.45 -26.12 1.34
N GLN A 88 5.82 -25.00 1.70
CA GLN A 88 5.13 -24.76 2.96
C GLN A 88 3.63 -24.51 2.72
N THR A 89 2.83 -24.72 3.77
CA THR A 89 1.42 -24.41 3.73
C THR A 89 1.22 -22.91 3.63
N ILE A 90 0.42 -22.44 2.65
CA ILE A 90 -0.04 -21.07 2.59
C ILE A 90 -1.15 -20.89 3.63
N ASN A 91 -0.96 -19.92 4.53
CA ASN A 91 -1.99 -19.46 5.44
C ASN A 91 -2.57 -18.15 4.93
N ALA A 92 -3.89 -18.03 4.92
CA ALA A 92 -4.57 -16.78 4.67
C ALA A 92 -5.15 -16.21 5.97
N TYR A 93 -5.34 -14.87 6.00
CA TYR A 93 -5.99 -14.17 7.09
C TYR A 93 -6.86 -13.06 6.50
N VAL A 94 -8.03 -12.84 7.08
CA VAL A 94 -8.93 -11.76 6.67
C VAL A 94 -9.14 -10.84 7.86
N THR A 95 -8.64 -9.61 7.75
CA THR A 95 -8.64 -8.61 8.83
C THR A 95 -9.28 -7.31 8.37
N GLY A 96 -9.72 -6.49 9.30
CA GLY A 96 -10.21 -5.14 9.02
C GLY A 96 -10.97 -4.53 10.20
N LEU A 97 -11.66 -3.43 9.93
CA LEU A 97 -12.59 -2.79 10.84
C LEU A 97 -14.03 -3.12 10.41
N ASP A 98 -14.84 -3.59 11.34
CA ASP A 98 -16.26 -3.82 11.06
C ASP A 98 -17.06 -2.51 10.95
N GLY A 99 -18.34 -2.61 10.65
CA GLY A 99 -19.24 -1.46 10.54
C GLY A 99 -19.39 -0.62 11.82
N SER A 100 -18.85 -1.06 12.95
CA SER A 100 -18.76 -0.32 14.23
C SER A 100 -17.34 0.13 14.55
N ASN A 101 -16.46 0.11 13.56
CA ASN A 101 -15.04 0.48 13.68
C ASN A 101 -14.27 -0.37 14.72
N ARG A 102 -14.60 -1.66 14.84
CA ARG A 102 -13.90 -2.60 15.72
C ARG A 102 -12.97 -3.47 14.90
N VAL A 103 -11.76 -3.73 15.41
CA VAL A 103 -10.84 -4.70 14.80
C VAL A 103 -11.49 -6.09 14.77
N VAL A 104 -11.46 -6.73 13.60
CA VAL A 104 -12.07 -8.05 13.41
C VAL A 104 -11.20 -8.93 12.50
N PHE A 105 -11.15 -10.22 12.81
CA PHE A 105 -10.75 -11.29 11.89
C PHE A 105 -11.98 -12.07 11.46
N VAL A 106 -12.01 -12.47 10.18
CA VAL A 106 -13.05 -13.36 9.65
C VAL A 106 -12.45 -14.74 9.39
N ARG A 107 -13.02 -15.79 9.98
CA ARG A 107 -12.59 -17.19 9.80
C ARG A 107 -13.22 -17.83 8.57
N ALA A 108 -12.68 -18.97 8.16
CA ALA A 108 -13.17 -19.76 7.01
C ALA A 108 -14.66 -20.12 7.08
N ASP A 109 -15.22 -20.30 8.27
CA ASP A 109 -16.64 -20.59 8.51
C ASP A 109 -17.53 -19.34 8.55
N GLY A 110 -16.94 -18.15 8.36
CA GLY A 110 -17.63 -16.85 8.48
C GLY A 110 -17.79 -16.39 9.94
N SER A 111 -17.30 -17.11 10.93
CA SER A 111 -17.27 -16.59 12.31
C SER A 111 -16.30 -15.43 12.43
N MET A 112 -16.60 -14.50 13.34
CA MET A 112 -15.84 -13.27 13.54
C MET A 112 -15.13 -13.31 14.88
N VAL A 113 -13.82 -13.01 14.88
CA VAL A 113 -13.03 -12.87 16.10
C VAL A 113 -12.73 -11.40 16.30
N TYR A 114 -13.12 -10.88 17.45
CA TYR A 114 -12.84 -9.52 17.92
C TYR A 114 -11.76 -9.61 18.99
N PRO A 115 -10.48 -9.47 18.63
CA PRO A 115 -9.40 -9.54 19.59
C PRO A 115 -9.39 -8.30 20.48
N SER A 116 -8.88 -8.45 21.71
CA SER A 116 -8.75 -7.34 22.66
C SER A 116 -7.33 -7.26 23.20
N SER A 117 -6.85 -6.02 23.41
CA SER A 117 -5.61 -5.76 24.13
C SER A 117 -5.69 -6.12 25.64
N GLY A 118 -6.91 -6.32 26.17
CA GLY A 118 -7.12 -6.45 27.61
C GLY A 118 -6.77 -5.18 28.39
N GLY A 119 -6.58 -4.04 27.71
CA GLY A 119 -6.09 -2.79 28.29
C GLY A 119 -4.57 -2.67 28.37
N SER A 120 -3.82 -3.62 27.77
CA SER A 120 -2.35 -3.60 27.75
C SER A 120 -1.82 -2.49 26.82
N GLU A 121 -0.87 -1.71 27.30
CA GLU A 121 -0.11 -0.70 26.54
C GLU A 121 1.12 -1.30 25.84
N THR A 122 1.40 -2.58 26.07
CA THR A 122 2.43 -3.34 25.36
C THR A 122 1.76 -4.39 24.45
N PRO A 123 2.38 -4.77 23.31
CA PRO A 123 1.82 -5.75 22.40
C PRO A 123 1.46 -7.08 23.05
N VAL A 124 0.24 -7.57 22.81
CA VAL A 124 -0.26 -8.87 23.29
C VAL A 124 -0.56 -9.74 22.08
N LEU A 125 0.11 -10.89 21.98
CA LEU A 125 -0.09 -11.83 20.87
C LEU A 125 -1.54 -12.30 20.81
N ILE A 126 -2.14 -12.26 19.62
CA ILE A 126 -3.45 -12.85 19.34
C ILE A 126 -3.26 -14.38 19.29
N LYS A 127 -3.85 -15.09 20.24
CA LYS A 127 -3.71 -16.54 20.41
C LYS A 127 -4.83 -17.34 19.73
N GLU A 128 -5.91 -16.67 19.36
CA GLU A 128 -7.05 -17.26 18.69
C GLU A 128 -6.64 -17.84 17.33
N SER A 129 -7.20 -19.00 16.97
CA SER A 129 -7.00 -19.57 15.64
C SER A 129 -7.72 -18.72 14.60
N VAL A 130 -6.99 -17.84 13.92
CA VAL A 130 -7.49 -16.93 12.88
C VAL A 130 -6.91 -17.24 11.49
N ALA A 131 -5.93 -18.12 11.42
CA ALA A 131 -5.36 -18.60 10.16
C ALA A 131 -6.36 -19.47 9.40
N ILE A 132 -6.37 -19.31 8.09
CA ILE A 132 -7.13 -20.10 7.12
C ILE A 132 -6.10 -20.86 6.28
N PRO A 133 -5.77 -22.11 6.63
CA PRO A 133 -4.79 -22.89 5.89
C PRO A 133 -5.35 -23.29 4.53
N LEU A 134 -4.64 -22.95 3.46
CA LEU A 134 -4.96 -23.31 2.08
C LEU A 134 -4.25 -24.61 1.71
N THR A 135 -4.68 -25.70 2.31
CA THR A 135 -4.16 -27.06 2.04
C THR A 135 -4.72 -27.65 0.75
N ASN A 136 -5.90 -27.16 0.34
CA ASN A 136 -6.53 -27.45 -0.95
C ASN A 136 -6.39 -26.23 -1.87
N SER A 137 -6.64 -26.42 -3.15
CA SER A 137 -6.49 -25.37 -4.15
C SER A 137 -7.37 -24.13 -3.91
N SER A 138 -8.50 -24.24 -3.18
CA SER A 138 -9.35 -23.09 -2.89
C SER A 138 -10.16 -23.22 -1.60
N GLN A 139 -10.46 -22.06 -0.99
CA GLN A 139 -11.35 -21.91 0.16
C GLN A 139 -12.37 -20.81 -0.13
N ARG A 140 -13.66 -21.17 -0.10
CA ARG A 140 -14.77 -20.21 -0.22
C ARG A 140 -15.36 -19.92 1.14
N MET A 141 -15.64 -18.64 1.40
CA MET A 141 -16.21 -18.18 2.65
C MET A 141 -17.13 -16.98 2.44
N PRO A 142 -18.19 -16.79 3.25
CA PRO A 142 -18.95 -15.54 3.22
C PRO A 142 -18.18 -14.43 3.91
N LEU A 143 -18.32 -13.19 3.43
CA LEU A 143 -17.91 -12.00 4.17
C LEU A 143 -19.15 -11.45 4.91
N PRO A 144 -19.25 -11.70 6.24
CA PRO A 144 -20.52 -11.57 6.94
C PRO A 144 -20.88 -10.13 7.34
N THR A 145 -19.95 -9.22 7.26
CA THR A 145 -20.10 -7.82 7.70
C THR A 145 -19.37 -6.87 6.76
N ALA A 146 -19.74 -5.60 6.79
CA ALA A 146 -18.92 -4.57 6.18
C ALA A 146 -17.50 -4.61 6.77
N LEU A 147 -16.50 -4.39 5.93
CA LEU A 147 -15.09 -4.45 6.28
C LEU A 147 -14.38 -3.23 5.67
N TYR A 148 -13.85 -2.37 6.53
CA TYR A 148 -13.14 -1.15 6.15
C TYR A 148 -11.64 -1.31 6.47
N GLY A 149 -10.78 -0.73 5.62
CA GLY A 149 -9.34 -0.94 5.74
C GLY A 149 -8.97 -2.42 5.78
N GLY A 150 -9.79 -3.27 5.14
CA GLY A 150 -9.63 -4.71 5.17
C GLY A 150 -8.40 -5.16 4.39
N ARG A 151 -7.78 -6.24 4.87
CA ARG A 151 -6.67 -6.91 4.21
C ARG A 151 -6.91 -8.41 4.16
N VAL A 152 -6.70 -8.98 2.99
CA VAL A 152 -6.66 -10.43 2.76
C VAL A 152 -5.20 -10.81 2.62
N TRP A 153 -4.64 -11.38 3.66
CA TRP A 153 -3.23 -11.75 3.78
C TRP A 153 -3.00 -13.17 3.29
N PHE A 154 -1.83 -13.39 2.72
CA PHE A 154 -1.31 -14.72 2.39
C PHE A 154 0.14 -14.82 2.84
N ALA A 155 0.54 -15.96 3.39
CA ALA A 155 1.87 -16.15 3.95
C ALA A 155 2.33 -17.61 3.83
N GLU A 156 3.61 -17.80 3.53
CA GLU A 156 4.30 -19.09 3.57
C GLU A 156 4.69 -19.45 5.01
N GLY A 157 3.69 -19.63 5.85
CA GLY A 157 3.85 -19.91 7.27
C GLY A 157 2.93 -19.07 8.15
N PRO A 158 3.07 -19.14 9.48
CA PRO A 158 2.21 -18.41 10.40
C PRO A 158 2.65 -16.94 10.53
N LEU A 159 1.73 -16.00 10.32
CA LEU A 159 1.91 -14.61 10.69
C LEU A 159 1.50 -14.38 12.14
N GLN A 160 2.20 -13.45 12.80
CA GLN A 160 1.89 -13.03 14.15
C GLN A 160 1.24 -11.64 14.12
N PHE A 161 0.11 -11.51 14.80
CA PHE A 161 -0.62 -10.26 15.00
C PHE A 161 -0.73 -9.99 16.50
N TYR A 162 -0.69 -8.74 16.89
CA TYR A 162 -0.74 -8.35 18.30
C TYR A 162 -1.83 -7.31 18.52
N MET A 163 -2.34 -7.25 19.73
CA MET A 163 -3.22 -6.18 20.18
C MET A 163 -2.49 -5.28 21.16
N VAL A 164 -2.78 -3.98 21.09
CA VAL A 164 -2.27 -2.96 22.02
C VAL A 164 -3.36 -1.95 22.31
N LYS A 165 -3.40 -1.43 23.53
CA LYS A 165 -4.24 -0.27 23.84
C LYS A 165 -3.63 0.98 23.22
N THR A 166 -4.43 1.72 22.47
CA THR A 166 -4.07 3.04 21.94
C THR A 166 -4.91 4.11 22.61
N PRO A 167 -4.54 5.40 22.54
CA PRO A 167 -5.40 6.50 23.02
C PRO A 167 -6.81 6.51 22.38
N CYS A 168 -6.94 5.98 21.16
CA CYS A 168 -8.20 5.96 20.40
C CYS A 168 -8.99 4.65 20.55
N GLY A 169 -8.46 3.63 21.23
CA GLY A 169 -9.12 2.34 21.42
C GLY A 169 -8.18 1.14 21.37
N ASP A 170 -8.62 0.02 20.81
CA ASP A 170 -7.79 -1.15 20.56
C ASP A 170 -7.06 -1.03 19.22
N GLY A 171 -5.75 -1.20 19.21
CA GLY A 171 -4.92 -1.27 18.01
C GLY A 171 -4.49 -2.70 17.71
N MET A 172 -4.60 -3.12 16.45
CA MET A 172 -4.01 -4.36 15.95
C MET A 172 -2.68 -4.05 15.29
N VAL A 173 -1.58 -4.48 15.90
CA VAL A 173 -0.24 -4.39 15.32
C VAL A 173 -0.09 -5.54 14.33
N GLN A 174 0.16 -5.18 13.08
CA GLN A 174 0.31 -6.07 11.94
C GLN A 174 1.79 -6.36 11.69
N PRO A 175 2.14 -7.45 10.98
CA PRO A 175 3.50 -7.71 10.56
C PRO A 175 4.12 -6.50 9.85
N SER A 176 5.34 -6.15 10.21
CA SER A 176 6.06 -5.01 9.64
C SER A 176 7.03 -5.48 8.56
N VAL A 177 6.95 -4.89 7.36
CA VAL A 177 7.93 -5.14 6.29
C VAL A 177 9.24 -4.41 6.53
N MET A 178 9.20 -3.27 7.24
CA MET A 178 10.36 -2.42 7.52
C MET A 178 11.19 -2.96 8.68
N ASN A 179 10.58 -3.58 9.67
CA ASN A 179 11.27 -4.13 10.82
C ASN A 179 11.89 -5.50 10.50
N LEU A 180 13.16 -5.54 10.18
CA LEU A 180 13.89 -6.79 9.90
C LEU A 180 13.98 -7.75 11.11
N ARG A 181 13.60 -7.28 12.31
CA ARG A 181 13.50 -8.09 13.53
C ARG A 181 12.07 -8.44 13.91
N ASP A 182 11.07 -8.03 13.11
CA ASP A 182 9.68 -8.46 13.30
C ASP A 182 9.61 -9.99 13.44
N PRO A 183 8.84 -10.55 14.38
CA PRO A 183 8.70 -12.00 14.51
C PRO A 183 8.27 -12.72 13.23
N SER A 184 7.57 -12.02 12.32
CA SER A 184 7.17 -12.51 11.00
C SER A 184 8.13 -12.11 9.87
N ALA A 185 9.28 -11.49 10.16
CA ALA A 185 10.17 -10.93 9.13
C ALA A 185 10.67 -11.96 8.10
N ALA A 186 10.96 -13.21 8.53
CA ALA A 186 11.42 -14.25 7.64
C ALA A 186 10.30 -14.98 6.86
N ILE A 187 9.05 -14.65 7.14
CA ILE A 187 7.91 -15.21 6.42
C ILE A 187 7.73 -14.42 5.11
N ASN A 188 7.65 -15.13 3.98
CA ASN A 188 7.24 -14.52 2.73
C ASN A 188 5.72 -14.34 2.74
N TRP A 189 5.24 -13.09 2.62
CA TRP A 189 3.83 -12.75 2.69
C TRP A 189 3.48 -11.54 1.84
N SER A 190 2.20 -11.38 1.58
CA SER A 190 1.62 -10.20 0.95
C SER A 190 0.15 -10.08 1.34
N PHE A 191 -0.51 -9.00 0.91
CA PHE A 191 -1.95 -8.81 1.10
C PHE A 191 -2.59 -8.10 -0.09
N ALA A 192 -3.87 -8.37 -0.31
CA ALA A 192 -4.76 -7.54 -1.11
C ALA A 192 -5.57 -6.65 -0.16
N GLU A 193 -5.75 -5.39 -0.54
CA GLU A 193 -6.59 -4.46 0.22
C GLU A 193 -8.06 -4.61 -0.19
N LEU A 194 -8.95 -4.45 0.78
CA LEU A 194 -10.37 -4.66 0.61
C LEU A 194 -11.18 -3.64 1.41
N THR A 195 -12.12 -2.98 0.75
CA THR A 195 -13.23 -2.29 1.40
C THR A 195 -14.54 -2.89 0.93
N TYR A 196 -15.32 -3.44 1.86
CA TYR A 196 -16.67 -3.90 1.64
C TYR A 196 -17.62 -3.05 2.48
N THR A 197 -18.46 -2.24 1.83
CA THR A 197 -19.29 -1.24 2.53
C THR A 197 -20.57 -1.84 3.08
N ARG A 198 -21.29 -1.08 3.92
CA ARG A 198 -22.63 -1.45 4.40
C ARG A 198 -23.63 -1.53 3.26
N GLU A 199 -23.45 -0.73 2.22
CA GLU A 199 -24.24 -0.72 0.98
C GLU A 199 -23.85 -1.88 0.04
N ARG A 200 -22.96 -2.77 0.51
CA ARG A 200 -22.47 -3.96 -0.21
C ARG A 200 -21.65 -3.66 -1.48
N SER A 201 -21.12 -2.47 -1.60
CA SER A 201 -20.12 -2.16 -2.63
C SER A 201 -18.75 -2.70 -2.24
N VAL A 202 -18.00 -3.17 -3.21
CA VAL A 202 -16.63 -3.67 -3.06
C VAL A 202 -15.66 -2.74 -3.79
N PHE A 203 -14.53 -2.47 -3.14
CA PHE A 203 -13.31 -1.90 -3.72
C PHE A 203 -12.16 -2.78 -3.23
N ALA A 204 -11.39 -3.33 -4.16
CA ALA A 204 -10.22 -4.12 -3.81
C ALA A 204 -9.06 -3.81 -4.77
N ASN A 205 -7.83 -3.87 -4.26
CA ASN A 205 -6.63 -3.64 -5.06
C ASN A 205 -5.47 -4.54 -4.60
N ILE A 206 -4.50 -4.70 -5.47
CA ILE A 206 -3.17 -5.21 -5.15
C ILE A 206 -2.24 -4.01 -5.13
N SER A 207 -1.60 -3.75 -3.98
CA SER A 207 -0.72 -2.61 -3.78
C SER A 207 0.72 -3.05 -3.61
N TYR A 208 1.60 -2.39 -4.35
CA TYR A 208 3.06 -2.49 -4.22
C TYR A 208 3.65 -1.19 -3.65
N VAL A 209 2.81 -0.30 -3.14
CA VAL A 209 3.21 1.02 -2.60
C VAL A 209 4.23 0.88 -1.47
N ASP A 210 4.07 -0.14 -0.62
CA ASP A 210 4.96 -0.38 0.52
C ASP A 210 6.03 -1.42 0.21
N PHE A 211 5.67 -2.49 -0.50
CA PHE A 211 6.60 -3.59 -0.83
C PHE A 211 6.02 -4.54 -1.89
N VAL A 212 6.90 -5.35 -2.47
CA VAL A 212 6.55 -6.56 -3.24
C VAL A 212 6.98 -7.79 -2.45
N GLY A 213 6.06 -8.71 -2.18
CA GLY A 213 6.30 -10.00 -1.52
C GLY A 213 5.72 -11.17 -2.34
N LEU A 214 4.89 -12.02 -1.73
CA LEU A 214 4.13 -13.05 -2.45
C LEU A 214 3.32 -12.43 -3.59
N ILE A 215 3.42 -13.00 -4.77
CA ILE A 215 2.68 -12.51 -5.94
C ILE A 215 1.21 -12.87 -5.81
N LEU A 216 0.36 -11.86 -5.93
CA LEU A 216 -1.08 -11.99 -5.86
C LEU A 216 -1.74 -11.60 -7.18
N SER A 217 -2.89 -12.19 -7.43
CA SER A 217 -3.82 -11.83 -8.50
C SER A 217 -5.24 -11.77 -7.92
N MET A 218 -6.18 -11.11 -8.60
CA MET A 218 -7.57 -11.12 -8.14
C MET A 218 -8.56 -11.03 -9.28
N ALA A 219 -9.79 -11.47 -9.01
CA ALA A 219 -10.92 -11.33 -9.90
C ALA A 219 -12.20 -11.02 -9.12
N LEU A 220 -12.97 -10.05 -9.61
CA LEU A 220 -14.26 -9.67 -9.06
C LEU A 220 -15.38 -10.03 -10.04
N LYS A 221 -16.09 -11.09 -9.74
CA LYS A 221 -17.32 -11.46 -10.48
C LYS A 221 -18.48 -10.60 -9.98
N GLN A 222 -19.18 -10.00 -10.93
CA GLN A 222 -20.33 -9.16 -10.67
C GLN A 222 -21.63 -9.94 -10.86
N ARG A 223 -22.67 -9.54 -10.11
CA ARG A 223 -24.04 -10.10 -10.28
C ARG A 223 -24.64 -9.73 -11.63
N ASN A 224 -25.75 -10.36 -11.93
CA ASN A 224 -26.57 -10.03 -13.12
C ASN A 224 -25.80 -10.10 -14.43
N ASN A 225 -24.82 -11.00 -14.55
CA ASN A 225 -23.98 -11.21 -15.74
C ASN A 225 -23.26 -9.95 -16.23
N ARG A 226 -22.93 -9.02 -15.32
CA ARG A 226 -22.15 -7.80 -15.64
C ARG A 226 -20.67 -8.05 -15.91
N GLY A 227 -20.26 -9.33 -15.93
CA GLY A 227 -18.90 -9.74 -16.25
C GLY A 227 -18.01 -9.89 -15.02
N THR A 228 -16.72 -10.04 -15.29
CA THR A 228 -15.67 -10.20 -14.29
C THR A 228 -14.57 -9.18 -14.57
N GLN A 229 -14.16 -8.44 -13.55
CA GLN A 229 -12.96 -7.62 -13.58
C GLN A 229 -11.81 -8.44 -13.03
N SER A 230 -10.61 -8.32 -13.59
CA SER A 230 -9.44 -9.06 -13.11
C SER A 230 -8.20 -8.20 -13.08
N ILE A 231 -7.28 -8.54 -12.18
CA ILE A 231 -5.92 -8.01 -12.05
C ILE A 231 -5.00 -9.20 -11.93
N ARG A 232 -4.08 -9.36 -12.89
CA ARG A 232 -3.16 -10.50 -12.90
C ARG A 232 -1.90 -10.26 -12.06
N GLY A 233 -1.65 -9.00 -11.68
CA GLY A 233 -0.50 -8.62 -10.86
C GLY A 233 0.84 -8.76 -11.61
N LEU A 234 1.87 -9.17 -10.88
CA LEU A 234 3.23 -9.31 -11.38
C LEU A 234 3.52 -10.73 -11.89
N ASP A 235 4.61 -10.88 -12.62
CA ASP A 235 5.18 -12.19 -12.96
C ASP A 235 5.59 -12.97 -11.69
N THR A 236 5.54 -14.29 -11.75
CA THR A 236 5.76 -15.18 -10.58
C THR A 236 7.17 -15.07 -9.98
N ASP A 237 8.15 -14.67 -10.76
CA ASP A 237 9.55 -14.46 -10.33
C ASP A 237 9.92 -12.98 -10.15
N ALA A 238 8.90 -12.10 -10.05
CA ALA A 238 9.08 -10.65 -10.00
C ALA A 238 10.03 -10.19 -8.89
N VAL A 239 9.95 -10.75 -7.67
CA VAL A 239 10.85 -10.39 -6.57
C VAL A 239 12.32 -10.56 -6.98
N THR A 240 12.65 -11.70 -7.57
CA THR A 240 14.03 -11.99 -8.03
C THR A 240 14.44 -11.06 -9.17
N LYS A 241 13.56 -10.80 -10.12
CA LYS A 241 13.83 -9.90 -11.26
C LYS A 241 14.01 -8.45 -10.81
N ILE A 242 13.14 -7.97 -9.91
CA ILE A 242 13.27 -6.62 -9.34
C ILE A 242 14.59 -6.51 -8.60
N CYS A 243 14.96 -7.48 -7.76
CA CYS A 243 16.22 -7.46 -7.03
C CYS A 243 17.44 -7.46 -7.96
N SER A 244 17.41 -8.19 -9.07
CA SER A 244 18.46 -8.11 -10.09
C SER A 244 18.56 -6.72 -10.68
N GLY A 245 17.43 -6.12 -11.09
CA GLY A 245 17.40 -4.76 -11.62
C GLY A 245 17.83 -3.70 -10.61
N MET A 246 17.58 -3.92 -9.31
CA MET A 246 18.05 -3.03 -8.24
C MET A 246 19.58 -3.10 -8.03
N ILE A 247 20.18 -4.26 -8.20
CA ILE A 247 21.65 -4.41 -8.19
C ILE A 247 22.25 -3.61 -9.36
N ASP A 248 21.75 -3.85 -10.58
CA ASP A 248 22.22 -3.15 -11.78
C ASP A 248 22.07 -1.63 -11.65
N GLN A 249 20.98 -1.17 -11.01
CA GLN A 249 20.75 0.25 -10.78
C GLN A 249 21.70 0.82 -9.73
N SER A 250 22.00 0.07 -8.66
CA SER A 250 23.02 0.50 -7.67
C SER A 250 24.40 0.67 -8.31
N ASP A 251 24.75 -0.22 -9.22
CA ASP A 251 26.03 -0.13 -9.96
C ASP A 251 26.04 1.04 -10.94
N THR A 252 24.87 1.46 -11.43
CA THR A 252 24.74 2.54 -12.41
C THR A 252 24.85 3.92 -11.78
N ASP A 253 24.18 4.20 -10.66
CA ASP A 253 24.07 5.53 -10.07
C ASP A 253 24.68 5.67 -8.67
N GLY A 254 25.12 4.55 -8.08
CA GLY A 254 25.77 4.53 -6.77
C GLY A 254 24.81 4.67 -5.58
N PHE A 255 23.51 4.75 -5.79
CA PHE A 255 22.52 4.72 -4.72
C PHE A 255 22.22 3.28 -4.28
N PRO A 256 21.84 3.06 -3.02
CA PRO A 256 21.75 1.71 -2.44
C PRO A 256 20.44 0.98 -2.81
N TRP A 257 20.06 0.95 -4.07
CA TRP A 257 18.84 0.29 -4.56
C TRP A 257 18.79 -1.20 -4.19
N SER A 258 19.93 -1.89 -4.24
CA SER A 258 20.01 -3.32 -3.86
C SER A 258 19.59 -3.58 -2.42
N ARG A 259 19.72 -2.59 -1.52
CA ARG A 259 19.29 -2.72 -0.11
C ARG A 259 17.78 -2.70 0.09
N LEU A 260 17.01 -2.29 -0.93
CA LEU A 260 15.54 -2.43 -0.92
C LEU A 260 15.14 -3.90 -0.93
N CYS A 261 16.00 -4.79 -1.45
CA CYS A 261 15.78 -6.23 -1.43
C CYS A 261 16.04 -6.79 -0.04
N VAL A 262 15.06 -7.52 0.47
CA VAL A 262 15.13 -8.21 1.75
C VAL A 262 15.22 -9.70 1.50
N ALA A 263 16.27 -10.32 2.05
CA ALA A 263 16.54 -11.75 1.92
C ALA A 263 16.37 -12.48 3.26
N ASP A 264 16.10 -13.77 3.16
CA ASP A 264 16.16 -14.69 4.29
C ASP A 264 17.61 -14.95 4.73
N ASP A 265 17.81 -15.82 5.71
CA ASP A 265 19.11 -16.19 6.26
C ASP A 265 19.98 -17.01 5.28
N THR A 266 19.40 -17.54 4.19
CA THR A 266 20.11 -18.21 3.09
C THR A 266 20.57 -17.24 2.00
N GLY A 267 20.15 -15.97 2.06
CA GLY A 267 20.40 -14.96 1.04
C GLY A 267 19.38 -14.98 -0.12
N THR A 268 18.28 -15.72 0.01
CA THR A 268 17.22 -15.76 -0.99
C THR A 268 16.30 -14.54 -0.83
N PRO A 269 16.09 -13.72 -1.86
CA PRO A 269 15.15 -12.59 -1.78
C PRO A 269 13.72 -13.07 -1.51
N ILE A 270 13.10 -12.50 -0.48
CA ILE A 270 11.72 -12.79 -0.08
C ILE A 270 10.78 -11.60 -0.28
N ARG A 271 11.32 -10.38 -0.38
CA ARG A 271 10.55 -9.17 -0.67
C ARG A 271 11.43 -8.03 -1.15
N VAL A 272 10.80 -7.02 -1.72
CA VAL A 272 11.45 -5.74 -2.08
C VAL A 272 10.66 -4.61 -1.41
N LEU A 273 11.33 -3.81 -0.60
CA LEU A 273 10.73 -2.62 0.03
C LEU A 273 10.63 -1.48 -0.99
N SER A 274 9.60 -0.66 -0.88
CA SER A 274 9.58 0.62 -1.59
C SER A 274 10.64 1.57 -1.01
N PRO A 275 11.10 2.57 -1.79
CA PRO A 275 12.01 3.59 -1.26
C PRO A 275 11.43 4.34 -0.07
N ASN A 276 10.10 4.54 -0.02
CA ASN A 276 9.43 5.15 1.13
C ASN A 276 9.56 4.28 2.39
N SER A 277 9.20 3.00 2.29
CA SER A 277 9.29 2.07 3.43
C SER A 277 10.74 1.90 3.90
N TYR A 278 11.68 1.77 2.96
CA TYR A 278 13.10 1.67 3.29
C TYR A 278 13.64 2.96 3.92
N GLY A 279 13.27 4.13 3.38
CA GLY A 279 13.71 5.44 3.84
C GLY A 279 13.26 5.77 5.27
N THR A 280 12.15 5.20 5.73
CA THR A 280 11.67 5.34 7.12
C THR A 280 12.70 4.83 8.14
N ILE A 281 13.40 3.75 7.80
CA ILE A 281 14.42 3.14 8.68
C ILE A 281 15.85 3.52 8.30
N ASN A 282 16.09 4.02 7.07
CA ASN A 282 17.39 4.43 6.56
C ASN A 282 17.32 5.80 5.85
N PRO A 283 16.95 6.89 6.56
CA PRO A 283 16.59 8.17 5.93
C PRO A 283 17.77 8.85 5.20
N GLY A 284 19.02 8.49 5.50
CA GLY A 284 20.21 9.04 4.85
C GLY A 284 20.54 8.45 3.49
N ASP A 285 20.04 7.25 3.19
CA ASP A 285 20.51 6.48 2.03
C ASP A 285 20.03 7.05 0.68
N PHE A 286 18.80 7.60 0.63
CA PHE A 286 18.21 8.24 -0.55
C PHE A 286 17.91 9.73 -0.35
N GLY A 287 18.40 10.33 0.74
CA GLY A 287 18.01 11.70 1.13
C GLY A 287 18.29 12.77 0.09
N GLN A 288 19.32 12.60 -0.74
CA GLN A 288 19.72 13.53 -1.79
C GLN A 288 19.39 13.06 -3.22
N TYR A 289 18.72 11.92 -3.35
CA TYR A 289 18.48 11.31 -4.66
C TYR A 289 17.76 12.23 -5.65
N TRP A 290 16.79 12.99 -5.18
CA TRP A 290 15.95 13.85 -6.00
C TRP A 290 16.45 15.30 -6.14
N ASP A 291 17.45 15.74 -5.35
CA ASP A 291 17.83 17.15 -5.24
C ASP A 291 18.11 17.79 -6.60
N GLY A 292 18.95 17.15 -7.41
CA GLY A 292 19.31 17.68 -8.73
C GLY A 292 18.13 17.72 -9.72
N TYR A 293 17.18 16.79 -9.63
CA TYR A 293 15.98 16.80 -10.44
C TYR A 293 15.02 17.91 -10.01
N VAL A 294 14.78 18.03 -8.71
CA VAL A 294 13.93 19.08 -8.13
C VAL A 294 14.47 20.47 -8.45
N ASP A 295 15.80 20.68 -8.38
CA ASP A 295 16.43 21.95 -8.72
C ASP A 295 16.18 22.34 -10.18
N ARG A 296 16.33 21.39 -11.12
CA ARG A 296 16.04 21.61 -12.55
C ARG A 296 14.55 21.92 -12.79
N VAL A 297 13.65 21.23 -12.11
CA VAL A 297 12.19 21.47 -12.18
C VAL A 297 11.87 22.89 -11.71
N TRP A 298 12.41 23.32 -10.56
CA TRP A 298 12.21 24.66 -10.02
C TRP A 298 12.73 25.76 -10.96
N GLU A 299 13.90 25.55 -11.56
CA GLU A 299 14.48 26.50 -12.51
C GLU A 299 13.62 26.60 -13.77
N GLN A 300 13.16 25.49 -14.33
CA GLN A 300 12.31 25.48 -15.51
C GLN A 300 10.99 26.22 -15.25
N TYR A 301 10.31 25.91 -14.16
CA TYR A 301 8.99 26.49 -13.87
C TYR A 301 9.03 27.85 -13.19
N ARG A 302 10.21 28.38 -12.98
CA ARG A 302 10.43 29.81 -12.73
C ARG A 302 10.26 30.62 -14.03
N GLN A 303 10.68 30.07 -15.15
CA GLN A 303 10.69 30.73 -16.45
C GLN A 303 9.42 30.48 -17.25
N THR A 304 8.92 29.26 -17.21
CA THR A 304 7.71 28.82 -17.94
C THR A 304 6.63 28.32 -16.98
N PRO A 305 5.34 28.39 -17.32
CA PRO A 305 4.30 27.82 -16.47
C PRO A 305 4.28 26.30 -16.52
N LEU A 306 3.95 25.67 -15.39
CA LEU A 306 3.47 24.31 -15.30
C LEU A 306 1.95 24.33 -15.28
N VAL A 307 1.29 23.60 -16.13
CA VAL A 307 -0.17 23.46 -16.14
C VAL A 307 -0.59 22.16 -15.48
N ILE A 308 -1.41 22.21 -14.46
CA ILE A 308 -2.00 21.03 -13.84
C ILE A 308 -3.46 20.90 -14.29
N ASN A 309 -3.76 19.86 -15.05
CA ASN A 309 -5.13 19.44 -15.28
C ASN A 309 -5.62 18.71 -14.02
N THR A 310 -6.43 19.37 -13.23
CA THR A 310 -6.93 18.83 -11.97
C THR A 310 -7.89 17.67 -12.15
N GLN A 311 -8.38 17.44 -13.38
CA GLN A 311 -9.41 16.43 -13.69
C GLN A 311 -10.62 16.52 -12.73
N SER A 312 -10.95 17.74 -12.37
CA SER A 312 -12.02 18.10 -11.44
C SER A 312 -12.74 19.38 -11.92
N ALA A 313 -13.69 19.88 -11.14
CA ALA A 313 -14.39 21.12 -11.48
C ALA A 313 -13.47 22.36 -11.54
N ALA A 314 -12.27 22.31 -10.96
CA ALA A 314 -11.27 23.38 -11.05
C ALA A 314 -10.61 23.48 -12.45
N GLY A 315 -10.73 22.45 -13.28
CA GLY A 315 -10.16 22.41 -14.63
C GLY A 315 -8.63 22.46 -14.63
N GLN A 316 -8.06 23.24 -15.54
CA GLN A 316 -6.61 23.46 -15.61
C GLN A 316 -6.19 24.64 -14.77
N VAL A 317 -5.13 24.47 -13.98
CA VAL A 317 -4.52 25.53 -13.17
C VAL A 317 -3.07 25.74 -13.59
N GLU A 318 -2.67 27.00 -13.75
CA GLU A 318 -1.30 27.37 -14.09
C GLU A 318 -0.51 27.59 -12.80
N CYS A 319 0.67 26.98 -12.73
CA CYS A 319 1.58 27.06 -11.59
C CYS A 319 2.93 27.68 -12.03
N ARG A 320 3.54 28.49 -11.15
CA ARG A 320 4.88 29.09 -11.36
C ARG A 320 5.67 29.15 -10.06
N VAL A 321 6.96 28.94 -10.19
CA VAL A 321 7.87 29.15 -9.05
C VAL A 321 8.04 30.65 -8.83
N SER A 322 7.69 31.10 -7.63
CA SER A 322 7.80 32.48 -7.18
C SER A 322 9.25 32.90 -6.90
N PRO A 323 9.52 34.22 -6.75
CA PRO A 323 10.82 34.70 -6.28
C PRO A 323 11.25 34.12 -4.92
N ASN A 324 10.29 33.78 -4.07
CA ASN A 324 10.52 33.15 -2.76
C ASN A 324 10.74 31.64 -2.84
N ASN A 325 10.92 31.09 -4.03
CA ASN A 325 11.25 29.69 -4.26
C ASN A 325 10.11 28.69 -3.92
N THR A 326 8.86 29.15 -3.87
CA THR A 326 7.66 28.34 -3.67
C THR A 326 6.89 28.26 -4.99
N LEU A 327 6.47 27.08 -5.41
CA LEU A 327 5.58 26.88 -6.57
C LEU A 327 4.16 27.32 -6.16
N LEU A 328 3.62 28.30 -6.85
CA LEU A 328 2.27 28.85 -6.61
C LEU A 328 1.38 28.51 -7.79
N CYS A 329 0.20 27.95 -7.51
CA CYS A 329 -0.81 27.62 -8.51
C CYS A 329 -1.97 28.61 -8.48
N GLY A 330 -2.52 28.89 -9.65
CA GLY A 330 -3.72 29.70 -9.85
C GLY A 330 -5.00 28.93 -9.52
N GLY A 331 -6.13 29.41 -10.08
CA GLY A 331 -7.41 28.71 -9.93
C GLY A 331 -8.00 28.73 -8.51
N GLY A 332 -7.45 29.58 -7.61
CA GLY A 332 -7.86 29.68 -6.22
C GLY A 332 -7.20 28.63 -5.31
N ASP A 333 -6.10 28.00 -5.74
CA ASP A 333 -5.28 27.16 -4.86
C ASP A 333 -4.86 27.99 -3.63
N ASN A 334 -5.10 27.47 -2.44
CA ASN A 334 -4.97 28.25 -1.21
C ASN A 334 -3.63 28.06 -0.47
N ARG A 335 -2.73 27.19 -1.00
CA ARG A 335 -1.41 26.96 -0.41
C ARG A 335 -0.36 26.72 -1.51
N GLY A 336 0.86 27.24 -1.31
CA GLY A 336 1.97 26.98 -2.21
C GLY A 336 2.67 25.64 -1.89
N TYR A 337 3.55 25.23 -2.81
CA TYR A 337 4.34 23.99 -2.72
C TYR A 337 5.81 24.38 -2.62
N ASP A 338 6.44 24.07 -1.50
CA ASP A 338 7.89 24.21 -1.35
C ASP A 338 8.61 23.11 -2.10
N LYS A 339 9.92 23.20 -2.26
CA LYS A 339 10.72 22.12 -2.87
C LYS A 339 10.52 20.84 -2.10
N PRO A 340 10.05 19.75 -2.75
CA PRO A 340 9.92 18.47 -2.06
C PRO A 340 11.29 17.87 -1.78
N SER A 341 11.44 17.28 -0.62
CA SER A 341 12.54 16.37 -0.30
C SER A 341 12.33 15.00 -0.97
N ALA A 342 13.37 14.17 -0.94
CA ALA A 342 13.24 12.79 -1.41
C ALA A 342 12.14 12.02 -0.66
N HIS A 343 12.03 12.20 0.65
CA HIS A 343 10.99 11.58 1.47
C HIS A 343 9.57 12.00 1.02
N ASP A 344 9.37 13.29 0.72
CA ASP A 344 8.08 13.79 0.24
C ASP A 344 7.68 13.16 -1.09
N ILE A 345 8.64 13.00 -2.01
CA ILE A 345 8.40 12.38 -3.32
C ILE A 345 8.09 10.89 -3.18
N TRP A 346 8.85 10.16 -2.33
CA TRP A 346 8.60 8.73 -2.14
C TRP A 346 7.25 8.43 -1.50
N GLY A 347 6.85 9.21 -0.50
CA GLY A 347 5.62 8.99 0.27
C GLY A 347 4.37 9.69 -0.28
N CYS A 348 4.53 10.79 -1.01
CA CYS A 348 3.42 11.64 -1.52
C CYS A 348 2.46 12.15 -0.42
N ASN A 349 2.86 12.18 0.84
CA ASN A 349 1.99 12.46 1.99
C ASN A 349 2.63 13.38 3.05
N SER A 350 3.78 13.94 2.75
CA SER A 350 4.53 14.86 3.64
C SER A 350 4.98 16.10 2.90
N GLY A 351 5.50 17.10 3.63
CA GLY A 351 5.96 18.36 3.07
C GLY A 351 4.93 19.02 2.18
N PRO A 352 5.30 19.42 0.93
CA PRO A 352 4.35 20.05 0.03
C PRO A 352 3.18 19.14 -0.40
N PHE A 353 3.28 17.84 -0.23
CA PHE A 353 2.24 16.85 -0.59
C PHE A 353 1.38 16.42 0.61
N GLU A 354 1.65 16.92 1.81
CA GLU A 354 0.79 16.72 2.96
C GLU A 354 -0.58 17.39 2.74
N ARG A 355 -1.65 16.66 3.10
CA ARG A 355 -3.01 17.22 3.10
C ARG A 355 -3.34 17.78 4.47
N LEU A 356 -3.56 19.10 4.51
CA LEU A 356 -3.96 19.81 5.73
C LEU A 356 -5.48 19.97 5.79
N PRO A 357 -6.06 20.12 7.00
CA PRO A 357 -7.52 20.29 7.16
C PRO A 357 -8.10 21.49 6.41
N ASP A 358 -7.31 22.55 6.23
CA ASP A 358 -7.73 23.80 5.58
C ASP A 358 -7.45 23.82 4.07
N ASP A 359 -6.88 22.76 3.49
CA ASP A 359 -6.63 22.67 2.05
C ASP A 359 -7.96 22.63 1.28
N ASN A 360 -8.10 23.52 0.31
CA ASN A 360 -9.30 23.55 -0.53
C ASN A 360 -9.27 22.47 -1.64
N GLY A 361 -10.39 22.35 -2.36
CA GLY A 361 -10.54 21.31 -3.39
C GLY A 361 -9.55 21.45 -4.56
N VAL A 362 -9.04 22.64 -4.86
CA VAL A 362 -8.01 22.85 -5.89
C VAL A 362 -6.69 22.29 -5.41
N HIS A 363 -6.26 22.66 -4.20
CA HIS A 363 -5.02 22.18 -3.59
C HIS A 363 -4.99 20.65 -3.51
N VAL A 364 -6.06 20.06 -2.98
CA VAL A 364 -6.22 18.59 -2.88
C VAL A 364 -6.17 17.91 -4.24
N ALA A 365 -6.61 18.57 -5.32
CA ALA A 365 -6.56 18.03 -6.68
C ALA A 365 -5.17 18.17 -7.33
N VAL A 366 -4.41 19.20 -6.99
CA VAL A 366 -3.05 19.42 -7.53
C VAL A 366 -2.04 18.40 -6.96
N ILE A 367 -2.07 18.14 -5.64
CA ILE A 367 -1.13 17.24 -4.96
C ILE A 367 -0.91 15.91 -5.71
N PRO A 368 -1.94 15.13 -6.05
CA PRO A 368 -1.74 13.83 -6.70
C PRO A 368 -1.03 13.94 -8.06
N ARG A 369 -1.38 14.97 -8.85
CA ARG A 369 -0.80 15.17 -10.20
C ARG A 369 0.64 15.61 -10.11
N LEU A 370 0.95 16.48 -9.17
CA LEU A 370 2.30 16.98 -8.95
C LEU A 370 3.21 15.87 -8.40
N CYS A 371 2.79 15.11 -7.38
CA CYS A 371 3.59 14.01 -6.86
C CYS A 371 3.80 12.91 -7.90
N ALA A 372 2.75 12.47 -8.62
CA ALA A 372 2.87 11.47 -9.68
C ALA A 372 3.86 11.93 -10.78
N ALA A 373 3.85 13.22 -11.13
CA ALA A 373 4.78 13.78 -12.11
C ALA A 373 6.24 13.72 -11.64
N PHE A 374 6.51 13.92 -10.35
CA PHE A 374 7.83 13.72 -9.77
C PHE A 374 8.24 12.25 -9.79
N VAL A 375 7.46 11.36 -9.25
CA VAL A 375 7.77 9.91 -9.20
C VAL A 375 8.05 9.34 -10.58
N ARG A 376 7.24 9.73 -11.58
CA ARG A 376 7.35 9.32 -12.99
C ARG A 376 8.41 10.11 -13.77
N SER A 377 8.97 11.16 -13.18
CA SER A 377 10.01 12.04 -13.77
C SER A 377 9.56 12.66 -15.10
N THR A 378 8.32 13.06 -15.21
CA THR A 378 7.74 13.59 -16.47
C THR A 378 7.87 15.11 -16.60
N LEU A 379 8.17 15.85 -15.52
CA LEU A 379 8.12 17.32 -15.49
C LEU A 379 9.12 18.00 -16.45
N LEU A 380 10.24 17.38 -16.73
CA LEU A 380 11.30 17.95 -17.60
C LEU A 380 11.27 17.40 -19.04
N LEU A 381 10.36 16.47 -19.35
CA LEU A 381 10.21 15.91 -20.67
C LEU A 381 9.45 16.87 -21.60
N SER A 382 9.65 16.72 -22.91
CA SER A 382 8.85 17.44 -23.91
C SER A 382 7.37 17.08 -23.72
N GLY A 383 6.51 18.09 -23.51
CA GLY A 383 5.10 17.93 -23.17
C GLY A 383 4.82 17.68 -21.70
N GLY A 384 5.85 17.66 -20.84
CA GLY A 384 5.74 17.55 -19.39
C GLY A 384 5.33 18.85 -18.68
N ASP A 385 5.20 19.92 -19.41
CA ASP A 385 4.66 21.21 -18.96
C ASP A 385 3.17 21.17 -18.66
N VAL A 386 2.48 20.08 -19.02
CA VAL A 386 1.08 19.81 -18.65
C VAL A 386 1.00 18.45 -17.93
N GLN A 387 0.41 18.42 -16.73
CA GLN A 387 0.29 17.19 -15.93
C GLN A 387 -1.17 16.92 -15.51
N PRO A 388 -1.64 15.64 -15.64
CA PRO A 388 -1.02 14.56 -16.41
C PRO A 388 -1.30 14.72 -17.92
N ARG A 389 -0.29 14.54 -18.75
CA ARG A 389 -0.45 14.56 -20.22
C ARG A 389 0.29 13.40 -20.90
N LEU A 390 1.50 13.13 -20.43
CA LEU A 390 2.33 12.07 -20.99
C LEU A 390 1.80 10.71 -20.52
N ASN A 391 1.75 9.74 -21.43
CA ASN A 391 1.33 8.38 -21.11
C ASN A 391 2.49 7.50 -20.61
N ALA A 392 2.21 6.26 -20.22
CA ALA A 392 3.15 5.34 -19.60
C ALA A 392 4.44 5.10 -20.42
N SER A 393 4.42 5.26 -21.76
CA SER A 393 5.62 5.10 -22.57
C SER A 393 6.68 6.18 -22.31
N HIS A 394 6.34 7.28 -21.66
CA HIS A 394 7.22 8.39 -21.32
C HIS A 394 7.69 8.36 -19.85
N TYR A 395 7.11 7.49 -19.00
CA TYR A 395 7.44 7.45 -17.59
C TYR A 395 8.84 6.91 -17.35
N TYR A 396 9.50 7.37 -16.30
CA TYR A 396 10.81 6.90 -15.83
C TYR A 396 11.96 7.06 -16.86
N ARG A 397 11.89 8.09 -17.71
CA ARG A 397 12.91 8.34 -18.76
C ARG A 397 14.07 9.23 -18.30
N ASP A 398 13.92 10.01 -17.22
CA ASP A 398 15.04 10.76 -16.61
C ASP A 398 15.88 9.79 -15.77
N ALA A 399 17.17 10.10 -15.63
CA ALA A 399 18.08 9.33 -14.77
C ALA A 399 17.64 9.34 -13.30
N SER A 400 17.04 10.47 -12.85
CA SER A 400 16.43 10.57 -11.53
C SER A 400 14.95 10.15 -11.64
N ALA A 401 14.67 8.87 -11.52
CA ALA A 401 13.31 8.30 -11.58
C ALA A 401 13.10 7.27 -10.47
N SER A 402 11.83 6.96 -10.15
CA SER A 402 11.55 5.83 -9.26
C SER A 402 11.84 4.51 -9.97
N HIS A 403 13.09 4.00 -9.81
CA HIS A 403 13.48 2.72 -10.41
C HIS A 403 12.71 1.54 -9.80
N TYR A 404 12.26 1.66 -8.55
CA TYR A 404 11.34 0.71 -7.94
C TYR A 404 10.02 0.62 -8.74
N SER A 405 9.35 1.77 -8.95
CA SER A 405 8.08 1.80 -9.69
C SER A 405 8.28 1.37 -11.15
N ARG A 406 9.40 1.77 -11.79
CA ARG A 406 9.74 1.36 -13.15
C ARG A 406 9.82 -0.16 -13.29
N LEU A 407 10.58 -0.83 -12.41
CA LEU A 407 10.76 -2.28 -12.47
C LEU A 407 9.47 -3.04 -12.18
N ILE A 408 8.60 -2.50 -11.31
CA ILE A 408 7.27 -3.07 -11.06
C ILE A 408 6.43 -3.02 -12.34
N HIS A 409 6.28 -1.84 -12.95
CA HIS A 409 5.46 -1.70 -14.16
C HIS A 409 5.99 -2.50 -15.35
N GLU A 410 7.32 -2.69 -15.46
CA GLU A 410 7.92 -3.56 -16.47
C GLU A 410 7.53 -5.04 -16.31
N LEU A 411 7.16 -5.47 -15.09
CA LEU A 411 6.83 -6.85 -14.75
C LEU A 411 5.33 -7.09 -14.56
N GLU A 412 4.51 -6.05 -14.62
CA GLU A 412 3.05 -6.19 -14.58
C GLU A 412 2.53 -6.90 -15.83
N LEU A 413 1.74 -7.95 -15.62
CA LEU A 413 1.24 -8.80 -16.70
C LEU A 413 0.18 -8.11 -17.57
N GLU A 414 -0.46 -7.07 -17.07
CA GLU A 414 -1.52 -6.29 -17.73
C GLU A 414 -1.30 -4.77 -17.57
N GLY A 415 -0.12 -4.34 -17.10
CA GLY A 415 0.20 -2.94 -16.86
C GLY A 415 -0.69 -2.31 -15.76
N ARG A 416 -1.08 -3.10 -14.75
CA ARG A 416 -2.00 -2.67 -13.71
C ARG A 416 -1.52 -3.08 -12.32
N GLY A 417 -1.21 -2.09 -11.51
CA GLY A 417 -0.81 -2.21 -10.12
C GLY A 417 -0.43 -0.86 -9.52
N TYR A 418 -0.54 -0.69 -8.20
CA TYR A 418 -0.07 0.51 -7.51
C TYR A 418 1.41 0.34 -7.13
N ALA A 419 2.31 1.03 -7.82
CA ALA A 419 3.73 1.07 -7.47
C ALA A 419 4.10 2.28 -6.60
N PHE A 420 3.19 3.27 -6.45
CA PHE A 420 3.31 4.43 -5.57
C PHE A 420 1.91 5.03 -5.27
N PRO A 421 1.72 5.92 -4.27
CA PRO A 421 0.39 6.30 -3.75
C PRO A 421 -0.59 6.93 -4.76
N TYR A 422 -0.12 7.58 -5.83
CA TYR A 422 -0.95 8.25 -6.83
C TYR A 422 -0.78 7.66 -8.24
N ASP A 423 -0.58 6.37 -8.32
CA ASP A 423 -0.42 5.67 -9.60
C ASP A 423 -1.73 5.58 -10.42
N ASP A 424 -2.84 5.93 -9.79
CA ASP A 424 -4.15 6.11 -10.43
C ASP A 424 -4.30 7.44 -11.19
N VAL A 425 -3.33 8.35 -11.11
CA VAL A 425 -3.32 9.59 -11.90
C VAL A 425 -2.86 9.29 -13.33
N ASN A 426 -3.80 9.32 -14.28
CA ASN A 426 -3.54 9.04 -15.70
C ASN A 426 -4.03 10.19 -16.60
N PRO A 427 -3.45 10.37 -17.80
CA PRO A 427 -4.01 11.26 -18.81
C PRO A 427 -5.46 10.87 -19.15
N GLU A 428 -6.25 11.85 -19.60
CA GLU A 428 -7.62 11.59 -20.03
C GLU A 428 -7.65 10.61 -21.21
N GLY A 429 -8.51 9.59 -21.12
CA GLY A 429 -8.68 8.58 -22.16
C GLY A 429 -7.69 7.41 -22.12
N GLU A 430 -6.70 7.46 -21.23
CA GLU A 430 -5.78 6.34 -20.99
C GLU A 430 -6.39 5.32 -20.02
N ALA A 431 -5.93 4.08 -20.10
CA ALA A 431 -6.36 3.02 -19.21
C ALA A 431 -5.92 3.29 -17.75
N ASP A 432 -6.79 2.96 -16.80
CA ASP A 432 -6.45 2.99 -15.37
C ASP A 432 -5.41 1.91 -15.05
N ALA A 433 -4.21 2.36 -14.66
CA ALA A 433 -3.08 1.50 -14.30
C ALA A 433 -3.10 1.05 -12.82
N SER A 434 -4.09 1.45 -12.03
CA SER A 434 -4.07 1.32 -10.58
C SER A 434 -4.33 -0.09 -10.03
N GLY A 435 -4.67 -1.07 -10.85
CA GLY A 435 -4.94 -2.43 -10.35
C GLY A 435 -6.12 -2.54 -9.37
N VAL A 436 -7.15 -1.69 -9.55
CA VAL A 436 -8.39 -1.72 -8.75
C VAL A 436 -9.46 -2.55 -9.43
N VAL A 437 -10.22 -3.32 -8.65
CA VAL A 437 -11.52 -3.86 -9.03
C VAL A 437 -12.59 -3.29 -8.12
N ALA A 438 -13.74 -2.89 -8.68
CA ALA A 438 -14.80 -2.27 -7.90
C ALA A 438 -16.18 -2.62 -8.46
N SER A 439 -17.17 -2.79 -7.57
CA SER A 439 -18.55 -3.02 -7.97
C SER A 439 -19.53 -2.62 -6.86
N GLY A 440 -20.64 -2.01 -7.25
CA GLY A 440 -21.83 -1.85 -6.40
C GLY A 440 -22.69 -3.13 -6.29
N GLU A 441 -22.45 -4.12 -7.14
CA GLU A 441 -23.18 -5.39 -7.18
C GLU A 441 -22.22 -6.59 -7.26
N PRO A 442 -21.31 -6.76 -6.26
CA PRO A 442 -20.36 -7.85 -6.25
C PRO A 442 -21.02 -9.20 -5.95
N GLU A 443 -20.55 -10.26 -6.59
CA GLU A 443 -20.94 -11.63 -6.30
C GLU A 443 -19.83 -12.38 -5.57
N THR A 444 -18.64 -12.45 -6.18
CA THR A 444 -17.49 -13.16 -5.64
C THR A 444 -16.23 -12.34 -5.90
N LEU A 445 -15.47 -12.09 -4.84
CA LEU A 445 -14.10 -11.63 -4.93
C LEU A 445 -13.17 -12.82 -4.75
N THR A 446 -12.43 -13.18 -5.80
CA THR A 446 -11.42 -14.22 -5.75
C THR A 446 -10.04 -13.59 -5.64
N VAL A 447 -9.25 -13.99 -4.65
CA VAL A 447 -7.85 -13.59 -4.51
C VAL A 447 -6.97 -14.82 -4.64
N TYR A 448 -6.01 -14.75 -5.54
CA TYR A 448 -5.09 -15.84 -5.85
C TYR A 448 -3.71 -15.55 -5.26
N VAL A 449 -3.08 -16.55 -4.68
CA VAL A 449 -1.62 -16.58 -4.54
C VAL A 449 -1.04 -17.20 -5.81
N GLY A 450 -0.23 -16.42 -6.51
CA GLY A 450 0.24 -16.76 -7.86
C GLY A 450 -0.65 -16.20 -8.97
N VAL A 451 -0.34 -16.56 -10.20
CA VAL A 451 -0.98 -16.02 -11.41
C VAL A 451 -1.90 -17.06 -12.02
N PRO A 452 -3.21 -16.77 -12.17
CA PRO A 452 -4.12 -17.69 -12.86
C PRO A 452 -3.75 -17.83 -14.34
N PRO A 453 -3.98 -19.00 -14.97
CA PRO A 453 -3.80 -19.16 -16.39
C PRO A 453 -4.68 -18.18 -17.17
N LYS A 454 -4.26 -17.89 -18.41
CA LYS A 454 -5.01 -16.98 -19.31
C LYS A 454 -6.32 -17.62 -19.74
#